data_ad3f1bb234898b39837a1b2c3490440e
#
_entry.id   ad3f1bb234898b39837a1b2c3490440e
#
_cell.length_a   1.000
_cell.length_b   1.000
_cell.length_c   1.000
_cell.angle_alpha   90.00
_cell.angle_beta   90.00
_cell.angle_gamma   90.00
#
_symmetry.space_group_name_H-M   'P 1'
#
loop_
_entity.id
_entity.type
_entity.pdbx_description
1 polymer ?
#
loop_
_entity_poly.entity_id
_entity_poly.type
_entity_poly.pdbx_seq_one_letter_code
_entity_poly.pdbx_strand_id
1 'polypeptide(L)'
;RMNILATANGRPASLYEFEAWTTDGTNAALASAGSRPSASSFALANQTRHFENLTDGSVDRRQAFPWVAAKRGAAWLQVDFAEPVTLKRITWHYGSSVPADYTIEVQWPDGEWQRVAHTEDRLPRNDDTRAASKVKLKNLSAEQTKAWVSLIASIRKTERELNRLSAGPQIYAASFTTPDTTWLLRRGDPMQRMAKLAPAIPSALGQAEIVPDAPEPRRRLALAKHLTQPGHPLTARVLVNRVWQNHFGNGLVDTPSDFGKMG
;
A
#
# COMPACT_ATOMS: atom_id res chain seq x y z
N ARG A 1 0.96 -18.84 25.07
CA ARG A 1 2.24 -18.52 24.42
C ARG A 1 2.26 -19.01 22.98
N MET A 2 2.81 -18.22 22.09
CA MET A 2 3.13 -18.63 20.73
C MET A 2 4.66 -18.60 20.57
N ASN A 3 5.25 -19.75 20.32
CA ASN A 3 6.67 -19.87 20.00
C ASN A 3 6.81 -19.86 18.48
N ILE A 4 7.48 -18.87 17.93
CA ILE A 4 7.72 -18.69 16.49
C ILE A 4 9.13 -19.21 16.22
N LEU A 5 9.24 -20.30 15.45
CA LEU A 5 10.51 -20.94 15.11
C LEU A 5 11.09 -20.37 13.80
N ALA A 6 10.22 -20.01 12.86
CA ALA A 6 10.62 -19.39 11.61
C ALA A 6 9.49 -18.52 11.03
N THR A 7 9.87 -17.56 10.21
CA THR A 7 8.95 -16.74 9.41
C THR A 7 9.06 -17.09 7.92
N ALA A 8 8.00 -16.84 7.16
CA ALA A 8 7.90 -17.20 5.75
C ALA A 8 9.01 -16.58 4.87
N ASN A 9 9.51 -15.40 5.24
CA ASN A 9 10.52 -14.64 4.50
C ASN A 9 11.87 -14.53 5.22
N GLY A 10 12.07 -15.24 6.35
CA GLY A 10 13.29 -15.21 7.13
C GLY A 10 13.61 -13.87 7.81
N ARG A 11 12.69 -12.92 7.83
CA ARG A 11 12.82 -11.65 8.55
C ARG A 11 12.35 -11.80 10.02
N PRO A 12 12.63 -10.83 10.90
CA PRO A 12 12.09 -10.85 12.26
C PRO A 12 10.57 -10.99 12.25
N ALA A 13 10.00 -11.74 13.18
CA ALA A 13 8.56 -11.90 13.33
C ALA A 13 7.88 -10.55 13.57
N SER A 14 6.70 -10.36 12.99
CA SER A 14 5.96 -9.11 13.08
C SER A 14 4.45 -9.37 13.08
N LEU A 15 3.78 -8.93 14.16
CA LEU A 15 2.33 -9.04 14.34
C LEU A 15 1.74 -7.70 14.77
N TYR A 16 0.56 -7.37 14.22
CA TYR A 16 -0.21 -6.21 14.64
C TYR A 16 -1.03 -6.52 15.89
N GLU A 17 -1.72 -7.66 15.90
CA GLU A 17 -2.63 -8.03 16.97
C GLU A 17 -2.61 -9.53 17.19
N PHE A 18 -2.78 -9.94 18.43
CA PHE A 18 -2.97 -11.34 18.84
C PHE A 18 -4.25 -11.47 19.67
N GLU A 19 -5.20 -12.20 19.14
CA GLU A 19 -6.55 -12.35 19.69
C GLU A 19 -6.76 -13.75 20.26
N ALA A 20 -7.42 -13.83 21.38
CA ALA A 20 -7.81 -15.07 22.07
C ALA A 20 -9.31 -15.05 22.34
N TRP A 21 -10.07 -15.70 21.48
CA TRP A 21 -11.51 -15.70 21.50
C TRP A 21 -12.07 -16.80 22.40
N THR A 22 -12.89 -16.45 23.34
CA THR A 22 -13.62 -17.33 24.23
C THR A 22 -14.86 -17.92 23.56
N THR A 23 -15.56 -18.83 24.22
CA THR A 23 -16.77 -19.49 23.69
C THR A 23 -17.95 -18.54 23.58
N ASP A 24 -18.01 -17.49 24.38
CA ASP A 24 -19.04 -16.43 24.35
C ASP A 24 -18.75 -15.32 23.33
N GLY A 25 -17.60 -15.39 22.62
CA GLY A 25 -17.23 -14.44 21.60
C GLY A 25 -16.45 -13.23 22.09
N THR A 26 -15.99 -13.22 23.34
CA THR A 26 -15.15 -12.16 23.89
C THR A 26 -13.68 -12.38 23.50
N ASN A 27 -12.95 -11.32 23.15
CA ASN A 27 -11.50 -11.38 22.97
C ASN A 27 -10.79 -11.16 24.33
N ALA A 28 -10.41 -12.25 24.97
CA ALA A 28 -9.74 -12.22 26.27
C ALA A 28 -8.30 -11.70 26.21
N ALA A 29 -7.69 -11.58 25.04
CA ALA A 29 -6.34 -11.09 24.90
C ALA A 29 -6.21 -9.56 25.01
N LEU A 30 -7.33 -8.81 24.91
CA LEU A 30 -7.27 -7.36 24.94
C LEU A 30 -6.68 -6.82 26.25
N ALA A 31 -5.83 -5.80 26.14
CA ALA A 31 -5.30 -5.07 27.29
C ALA A 31 -6.43 -4.41 28.10
N SER A 32 -7.51 -3.96 27.44
CA SER A 32 -8.72 -3.44 28.06
C SER A 32 -9.50 -4.48 28.89
N ALA A 33 -9.29 -5.78 28.62
CA ALA A 33 -9.80 -6.90 29.43
C ALA A 33 -8.87 -7.28 30.58
N GLY A 34 -7.80 -6.52 30.84
CA GLY A 34 -6.82 -6.76 31.90
C GLY A 34 -5.70 -7.72 31.52
N SER A 35 -5.61 -8.16 30.26
CA SER A 35 -4.54 -9.05 29.79
C SER A 35 -3.22 -8.31 29.64
N ARG A 36 -2.12 -9.03 29.84
CA ARG A 36 -0.75 -8.50 29.79
C ARG A 36 0.07 -9.23 28.73
N PRO A 37 0.44 -8.57 27.65
CA PRO A 37 1.33 -9.16 26.65
C PRO A 37 2.79 -9.11 27.12
N SER A 38 3.58 -10.09 26.70
CA SER A 38 5.03 -10.10 26.81
C SER A 38 5.64 -10.79 25.59
N ALA A 39 6.91 -10.55 25.33
CA ALA A 39 7.61 -11.17 24.20
C ALA A 39 9.10 -11.35 24.49
N SER A 40 9.73 -12.26 23.75
CA SER A 40 11.17 -12.55 23.87
C SER A 40 12.06 -11.32 23.64
N SER A 41 11.60 -10.42 22.80
CA SER A 41 12.30 -9.18 22.43
C SER A 41 11.42 -8.27 21.60
N PHE A 42 11.81 -7.02 21.42
CA PHE A 42 11.22 -6.09 20.48
C PHE A 42 12.29 -5.18 19.85
N ALA A 43 12.02 -4.66 18.67
CA ALA A 43 12.96 -3.81 17.94
C ALA A 43 13.05 -2.41 18.56
N LEU A 44 14.13 -2.14 19.28
CA LEU A 44 14.37 -0.88 20.00
C LEU A 44 14.50 0.36 19.09
N ALA A 45 14.84 0.17 17.80
CA ALA A 45 15.07 1.29 16.88
C ALA A 45 13.82 2.14 16.63
N ASN A 46 12.63 1.66 17.00
CA ASN A 46 11.39 2.39 16.89
C ASN A 46 10.47 2.02 18.06
N GLN A 47 10.22 2.97 18.95
CA GLN A 47 9.36 2.80 20.12
C GLN A 47 7.93 2.35 19.78
N THR A 48 7.49 2.55 18.52
CA THR A 48 6.18 2.09 18.04
C THR A 48 6.08 0.58 17.79
N ARG A 49 7.17 -0.20 17.96
CA ARG A 49 7.20 -1.65 17.67
C ARG A 49 7.19 -2.53 18.93
N HIS A 50 6.57 -2.05 19.98
CA HIS A 50 6.54 -2.69 21.29
C HIS A 50 5.56 -3.88 21.33
N PHE A 51 5.74 -4.79 22.30
CA PHE A 51 4.86 -5.95 22.45
C PHE A 51 3.46 -5.59 22.97
N GLU A 52 3.26 -4.43 23.58
CA GLU A 52 1.95 -3.93 24.00
C GLU A 52 0.97 -3.75 22.81
N ASN A 53 1.50 -3.53 21.62
CA ASN A 53 0.69 -3.49 20.39
C ASN A 53 0.03 -4.82 20.03
N LEU A 54 0.41 -5.93 20.69
CA LEU A 54 -0.18 -7.24 20.43
C LEU A 54 -1.61 -7.41 20.97
N THR A 55 -2.04 -6.48 21.83
CA THR A 55 -3.32 -6.60 22.56
C THR A 55 -4.05 -5.25 22.69
N ASP A 56 -3.71 -4.28 21.82
CA ASP A 56 -4.32 -2.93 21.85
C ASP A 56 -5.66 -2.85 21.10
N GLY A 57 -6.05 -3.93 20.39
CA GLY A 57 -7.29 -4.00 19.61
C GLY A 57 -7.18 -3.39 18.22
N SER A 58 -5.98 -2.99 17.79
CA SER A 58 -5.77 -2.28 16.54
C SER A 58 -5.33 -3.21 15.42
N VAL A 59 -6.25 -3.53 14.51
CA VAL A 59 -6.00 -4.44 13.36
C VAL A 59 -5.83 -3.70 12.03
N ASP A 60 -6.17 -2.41 11.96
CA ASP A 60 -6.02 -1.61 10.75
C ASP A 60 -4.55 -1.26 10.51
N ARG A 61 -3.95 -1.87 9.50
CA ARG A 61 -2.54 -1.68 9.10
C ARG A 61 -2.16 -0.24 8.77
N ARG A 62 -3.11 0.65 8.58
CA ARG A 62 -2.86 2.08 8.31
C ARG A 62 -2.64 2.88 9.57
N GLN A 63 -3.16 2.40 10.71
CA GLN A 63 -3.16 3.10 11.99
C GLN A 63 -2.44 2.31 13.09
N ALA A 64 -2.43 0.97 12.99
CA ALA A 64 -1.79 0.09 13.95
C ALA A 64 -0.27 0.02 13.78
N PHE A 65 0.43 -0.11 14.88
CA PHE A 65 1.86 -0.40 14.91
C PHE A 65 2.09 -1.87 15.23
N PRO A 66 2.91 -2.61 14.46
CA PRO A 66 3.17 -4.01 14.77
C PRO A 66 4.21 -4.17 15.87
N TRP A 67 4.06 -5.18 16.72
CA TRP A 67 5.21 -5.76 17.40
C TRP A 67 6.16 -6.34 16.36
N VAL A 68 7.45 -6.12 16.57
CA VAL A 68 8.51 -6.68 15.72
C VAL A 68 9.61 -7.24 16.64
N ALA A 69 9.96 -8.52 16.47
CA ALA A 69 11.06 -9.12 17.19
C ALA A 69 12.40 -8.42 16.88
N ALA A 70 13.29 -8.29 17.86
CA ALA A 70 14.56 -7.58 17.67
C ALA A 70 15.50 -8.27 16.68
N LYS A 71 15.42 -9.60 16.55
CA LYS A 71 16.33 -10.41 15.74
C LYS A 71 15.57 -11.37 14.81
N ARG A 72 16.24 -11.80 13.76
CA ARG A 72 15.78 -12.92 12.92
C ARG A 72 15.89 -14.23 13.68
N GLY A 73 15.05 -15.21 13.32
CA GLY A 73 15.04 -16.54 13.91
C GLY A 73 13.96 -16.72 14.95
N ALA A 74 14.21 -17.54 15.95
CA ALA A 74 13.22 -17.88 16.97
C ALA A 74 12.85 -16.68 17.84
N ALA A 75 11.56 -16.54 18.08
CA ALA A 75 10.97 -15.55 18.99
C ALA A 75 9.74 -16.16 19.66
N TRP A 76 9.31 -15.59 20.77
CA TRP A 76 8.04 -15.96 21.38
C TRP A 76 7.28 -14.71 21.79
N LEU A 77 5.97 -14.84 21.83
CA LEU A 77 5.05 -13.91 22.47
C LEU A 77 4.13 -14.69 23.44
N GLN A 78 3.69 -14.03 24.48
CA GLN A 78 2.80 -14.57 25.49
C GLN A 78 1.78 -13.51 25.88
N VAL A 79 0.56 -13.94 26.14
CA VAL A 79 -0.50 -13.09 26.73
C VAL A 79 -0.95 -13.78 28.01
N ASP A 80 -0.80 -13.09 29.12
CA ASP A 80 -1.29 -13.53 30.43
C ASP A 80 -2.69 -12.93 30.62
N PHE A 81 -3.70 -13.76 30.72
CA PHE A 81 -5.09 -13.33 30.94
C PHE A 81 -5.31 -12.87 32.38
N ALA A 82 -6.22 -11.95 32.60
CA ALA A 82 -6.58 -11.47 33.93
C ALA A 82 -7.15 -12.60 34.81
N GLU A 83 -7.90 -13.52 34.20
CA GLU A 83 -8.52 -14.68 34.83
C GLU A 83 -8.42 -15.90 33.92
N PRO A 84 -8.52 -17.13 34.43
CA PRO A 84 -8.60 -18.33 33.61
C PRO A 84 -9.82 -18.29 32.68
N VAL A 85 -9.58 -18.54 31.39
CA VAL A 85 -10.62 -18.47 30.35
C VAL A 85 -10.68 -19.72 29.50
N THR A 86 -11.87 -20.09 29.01
CA THR A 86 -12.03 -21.17 28.04
C THR A 86 -11.90 -20.63 26.63
N LEU A 87 -10.81 -20.98 25.96
CA LEU A 87 -10.51 -20.54 24.61
C LEU A 87 -11.19 -21.41 23.56
N LYS A 88 -11.81 -20.75 22.57
CA LYS A 88 -12.37 -21.38 21.38
C LYS A 88 -11.43 -21.23 20.19
N ARG A 89 -10.79 -20.07 20.02
CA ARG A 89 -10.00 -19.73 18.84
C ARG A 89 -8.89 -18.73 19.20
N ILE A 90 -7.73 -18.90 18.60
CA ILE A 90 -6.66 -17.91 18.59
C ILE A 90 -6.50 -17.40 17.15
N THR A 91 -6.42 -16.09 17.01
CA THR A 91 -6.19 -15.41 15.73
C THR A 91 -5.04 -14.42 15.89
N TRP A 92 -4.33 -14.13 14.83
CA TRP A 92 -3.35 -13.05 14.84
C TRP A 92 -3.32 -12.33 13.49
N HIS A 93 -3.06 -11.04 13.54
CA HIS A 93 -2.90 -10.18 12.38
C HIS A 93 -1.40 -9.93 12.18
N TYR A 94 -0.86 -10.42 11.08
CA TYR A 94 0.57 -10.35 10.81
C TYR A 94 0.97 -9.04 10.12
N GLY A 95 2.19 -8.57 10.43
CA GLY A 95 2.82 -7.42 9.79
C GLY A 95 3.56 -7.80 8.51
N SER A 96 4.80 -7.34 8.40
CA SER A 96 5.65 -7.56 7.22
C SER A 96 6.25 -8.97 7.14
N SER A 97 6.14 -9.77 8.21
CA SER A 97 6.77 -11.08 8.31
C SER A 97 5.86 -12.07 9.06
N VAL A 98 5.36 -13.03 8.31
CA VAL A 98 4.38 -14.02 8.79
C VAL A 98 5.07 -15.15 9.53
N PRO A 99 4.63 -15.52 10.76
CA PRO A 99 5.03 -16.78 11.38
C PRO A 99 4.66 -17.98 10.49
N ALA A 100 5.65 -18.76 10.09
CA ALA A 100 5.49 -19.90 9.18
C ALA A 100 5.81 -21.24 9.82
N ASP A 101 6.58 -21.21 10.91
CA ASP A 101 6.84 -22.37 11.76
C ASP A 101 6.67 -21.91 13.21
N TYR A 102 5.67 -22.46 13.90
CA TYR A 102 5.31 -22.06 15.25
C TYR A 102 4.58 -23.16 16.02
N THR A 103 4.62 -23.04 17.35
CA THR A 103 3.74 -23.79 18.27
C THR A 103 2.92 -22.81 19.09
N ILE A 104 1.71 -23.22 19.48
CA ILE A 104 0.88 -22.52 20.45
C ILE A 104 0.74 -23.40 21.69
N GLU A 105 1.01 -22.83 22.82
CA GLU A 105 0.93 -23.45 24.12
C GLU A 105 -0.03 -22.67 25.02
N VAL A 106 -0.79 -23.34 25.82
CA VAL A 106 -1.61 -22.76 26.89
C VAL A 106 -1.10 -23.26 28.23
N GLN A 107 -1.12 -22.39 29.23
CA GLN A 107 -0.82 -22.76 30.59
C GLN A 107 -2.11 -23.10 31.31
N TRP A 108 -2.15 -24.28 31.91
CA TRP A 108 -3.29 -24.70 32.71
C TRP A 108 -3.23 -24.09 34.12
N PRO A 109 -4.35 -24.11 34.88
CA PRO A 109 -4.38 -23.57 36.23
C PRO A 109 -3.35 -24.22 37.22
N ASP A 110 -2.93 -25.43 36.94
CA ASP A 110 -1.87 -26.16 37.68
C ASP A 110 -0.45 -25.68 37.34
N GLY A 111 -0.30 -24.73 36.38
CA GLY A 111 0.95 -24.19 35.94
C GLY A 111 1.62 -24.93 34.78
N GLU A 112 1.12 -26.09 34.40
CA GLU A 112 1.68 -26.89 33.32
C GLU A 112 1.37 -26.28 31.93
N TRP A 113 2.36 -26.35 31.05
CA TRP A 113 2.22 -25.88 29.65
C TRP A 113 1.84 -27.02 28.71
N GLN A 114 0.76 -26.89 28.01
CA GLN A 114 0.32 -27.85 27.00
C GLN A 114 0.32 -27.22 25.61
N ARG A 115 0.94 -27.92 24.65
CA ARG A 115 0.88 -27.54 23.23
C ARG A 115 -0.47 -27.90 22.64
N VAL A 116 -1.20 -26.89 22.19
CA VAL A 116 -2.57 -27.02 21.62
C VAL A 116 -2.60 -26.90 20.12
N ALA A 117 -1.59 -26.30 19.49
CA ALA A 117 -1.50 -26.20 18.04
C ALA A 117 -0.05 -26.06 17.56
N HIS A 118 0.20 -26.48 16.33
CA HIS A 118 1.48 -26.31 15.64
C HIS A 118 1.30 -26.27 14.12
N THR A 119 2.32 -25.81 13.41
CA THR A 119 2.26 -25.63 11.94
C THR A 119 2.38 -26.92 11.14
N GLU A 120 2.91 -28.00 11.70
CA GLU A 120 3.07 -29.26 10.99
C GLU A 120 1.72 -29.90 10.57
N ASP A 121 0.61 -29.52 11.22
CA ASP A 121 -0.74 -29.96 10.90
C ASP A 121 -1.41 -29.13 9.77
N ARG A 122 -0.70 -28.16 9.21
CA ARG A 122 -1.24 -27.21 8.23
C ARG A 122 -0.38 -27.15 6.99
N LEU A 123 -1.01 -26.89 5.86
CA LEU A 123 -0.28 -26.60 4.63
C LEU A 123 0.44 -25.25 4.76
N PRO A 124 1.70 -25.15 4.29
CA PRO A 124 2.41 -23.89 4.25
C PRO A 124 1.66 -22.87 3.40
N ARG A 125 1.86 -21.60 3.71
CA ARG A 125 1.28 -20.50 2.94
C ARG A 125 1.94 -20.39 1.56
N ASN A 126 1.19 -19.85 0.60
CA ASN A 126 1.70 -19.63 -0.76
C ASN A 126 2.88 -18.67 -0.83
N ASP A 127 3.04 -17.77 0.14
CA ASP A 127 4.15 -16.80 0.25
C ASP A 127 5.33 -17.30 1.11
N ASP A 128 5.31 -18.56 1.56
CA ASP A 128 6.40 -19.17 2.30
C ASP A 128 7.59 -19.45 1.39
N THR A 129 8.70 -18.73 1.61
CA THR A 129 9.93 -18.83 0.81
C THR A 129 11.00 -19.71 1.43
N ARG A 130 10.68 -20.44 2.50
CA ARG A 130 11.62 -21.36 3.13
C ARG A 130 12.04 -22.48 2.18
N ALA A 131 13.29 -22.97 2.36
CA ALA A 131 13.74 -24.15 1.63
C ALA A 131 12.90 -25.38 2.03
N ALA A 132 12.68 -26.30 1.08
CA ALA A 132 11.88 -27.51 1.30
C ALA A 132 12.35 -28.33 2.52
N SER A 133 13.67 -28.38 2.77
CA SER A 133 14.24 -29.07 3.94
C SER A 133 13.86 -28.46 5.30
N LYS A 134 13.35 -27.21 5.30
CA LYS A 134 12.90 -26.50 6.51
C LYS A 134 11.38 -26.52 6.70
N VAL A 135 10.66 -27.12 5.76
CA VAL A 135 9.20 -27.28 5.84
C VAL A 135 8.90 -28.71 6.30
N LYS A 136 8.27 -28.83 7.44
CA LYS A 136 7.84 -30.12 7.99
C LYS A 136 6.32 -30.19 7.95
N LEU A 137 5.78 -31.27 7.40
CA LEU A 137 4.35 -31.54 7.34
C LEU A 137 4.08 -32.96 7.83
N LYS A 138 3.23 -33.08 8.84
CA LYS A 138 2.94 -34.34 9.53
C LYS A 138 2.37 -35.42 8.63
N ASN A 139 1.56 -35.02 7.64
CA ASN A 139 0.79 -35.93 6.78
C ASN A 139 1.37 -36.11 5.36
N LEU A 140 2.58 -35.58 5.11
CA LEU A 140 3.24 -35.71 3.82
C LEU A 140 4.63 -36.34 3.97
N SER A 141 5.00 -37.21 3.03
CA SER A 141 6.37 -37.70 2.97
C SER A 141 7.35 -36.56 2.61
N ALA A 142 8.65 -36.79 2.83
CA ALA A 142 9.68 -35.84 2.45
C ALA A 142 9.67 -35.53 0.93
N GLU A 143 9.38 -36.52 0.09
CA GLU A 143 9.26 -36.37 -1.36
C GLU A 143 8.02 -35.52 -1.75
N GLN A 144 6.88 -35.82 -1.12
CA GLN A 144 5.63 -35.05 -1.33
C GLN A 144 5.81 -33.60 -0.87
N THR A 145 6.47 -33.37 0.28
CA THR A 145 6.78 -32.01 0.75
C THR A 145 7.69 -31.27 -0.24
N LYS A 146 8.72 -31.93 -0.77
CA LYS A 146 9.62 -31.35 -1.77
C LYS A 146 8.87 -31.02 -3.08
N ALA A 147 8.02 -31.94 -3.56
CA ALA A 147 7.19 -31.72 -4.73
C ALA A 147 6.24 -30.54 -4.54
N TRP A 148 5.59 -30.45 -3.39
CA TRP A 148 4.69 -29.34 -3.04
C TRP A 148 5.41 -28.01 -3.03
N VAL A 149 6.58 -27.89 -2.38
CA VAL A 149 7.37 -26.66 -2.34
C VAL A 149 7.81 -26.23 -3.75
N SER A 150 8.23 -27.20 -4.58
CA SER A 150 8.59 -26.96 -5.97
C SER A 150 7.42 -26.41 -6.79
N LEU A 151 6.23 -27.01 -6.62
CA LEU A 151 5.01 -26.57 -7.32
C LEU A 151 4.63 -25.13 -6.94
N ILE A 152 4.63 -24.80 -5.65
CA ILE A 152 4.35 -23.44 -5.17
C ILE A 152 5.38 -22.44 -5.71
N ALA A 153 6.65 -22.81 -5.77
CA ALA A 153 7.69 -21.94 -6.36
C ALA A 153 7.43 -21.67 -7.86
N SER A 154 6.95 -22.69 -8.59
CA SER A 154 6.57 -22.57 -10.02
C SER A 154 5.35 -21.67 -10.20
N ILE A 155 4.31 -21.85 -9.39
CA ILE A 155 3.12 -20.99 -9.41
C ILE A 155 3.52 -19.52 -9.21
N ARG A 156 4.30 -19.21 -8.19
CA ARG A 156 4.76 -17.84 -7.92
C ARG A 156 5.59 -17.24 -9.06
N LYS A 157 6.40 -18.06 -9.72
CA LYS A 157 7.17 -17.61 -10.90
C LYS A 157 6.22 -17.23 -12.03
N THR A 158 5.23 -18.07 -12.31
CA THR A 158 4.24 -17.82 -13.36
C THR A 158 3.36 -16.62 -13.05
N GLU A 159 2.91 -16.45 -11.81
CA GLU A 159 2.13 -15.27 -11.37
C GLU A 159 2.92 -13.98 -11.54
N ARG A 160 4.20 -13.97 -11.17
CA ARG A 160 5.08 -12.79 -11.38
C ARG A 160 5.23 -12.46 -12.86
N GLU A 161 5.40 -13.46 -13.69
CA GLU A 161 5.51 -13.29 -15.14
C GLU A 161 4.18 -12.78 -15.73
N LEU A 162 3.06 -13.36 -15.33
CA LEU A 162 1.73 -12.89 -15.71
C LEU A 162 1.50 -11.42 -15.33
N ASN A 163 1.83 -11.05 -14.10
CA ASN A 163 1.72 -9.66 -13.63
C ASN A 163 2.63 -8.74 -14.43
N ARG A 164 3.84 -9.18 -14.78
CA ARG A 164 4.77 -8.41 -15.62
C ARG A 164 4.21 -8.18 -17.02
N LEU A 165 3.62 -9.20 -17.62
CA LEU A 165 3.05 -9.13 -18.98
C LEU A 165 1.73 -8.34 -19.00
N SER A 166 0.89 -8.47 -17.96
CA SER A 166 -0.39 -7.78 -17.87
C SER A 166 -0.30 -6.33 -17.40
N ALA A 167 0.78 -5.94 -16.73
CA ALA A 167 0.93 -4.59 -16.18
C ALA A 167 0.99 -3.49 -17.25
N GLY A 168 1.36 -3.81 -18.51
CA GLY A 168 1.51 -2.83 -19.57
C GLY A 168 2.45 -1.67 -19.21
N PRO A 169 2.69 -0.73 -20.09
CA PRO A 169 3.40 0.49 -19.76
C PRO A 169 2.53 1.35 -18.81
N GLN A 170 3.08 1.68 -17.65
CA GLN A 170 2.42 2.60 -16.73
C GLN A 170 2.58 4.03 -17.24
N ILE A 171 1.46 4.73 -17.40
CA ILE A 171 1.44 6.14 -17.75
C ILE A 171 0.75 6.92 -16.61
N TYR A 172 1.19 8.15 -16.40
CA TYR A 172 0.44 9.07 -15.56
C TYR A 172 -0.87 9.43 -16.26
N ALA A 173 -2.00 9.11 -15.64
CA ALA A 173 -3.31 9.49 -16.09
C ALA A 173 -3.95 10.42 -15.05
N ALA A 174 -4.46 11.58 -15.51
CA ALA A 174 -5.22 12.45 -14.65
C ALA A 174 -6.64 11.91 -14.49
N SER A 175 -7.18 11.97 -13.27
CA SER A 175 -8.61 11.85 -13.04
C SER A 175 -9.26 13.20 -13.30
N PHE A 176 -10.37 13.19 -14.05
CA PHE A 176 -11.09 14.41 -14.40
C PHE A 176 -12.31 14.55 -13.51
N THR A 177 -12.49 15.74 -12.95
CA THR A 177 -13.70 16.13 -12.22
C THR A 177 -14.51 17.11 -13.06
N THR A 178 -15.80 17.23 -12.77
CA THR A 178 -16.62 18.29 -13.40
C THR A 178 -16.11 19.63 -12.91
N PRO A 179 -15.70 20.54 -13.82
CA PRO A 179 -15.20 21.85 -13.43
C PRO A 179 -16.30 22.71 -12.81
N ASP A 180 -15.94 23.53 -11.86
CA ASP A 180 -16.83 24.55 -11.30
C ASP A 180 -17.23 25.58 -12.37
N THR A 181 -18.40 26.19 -12.18
CA THR A 181 -18.88 27.24 -13.06
C THR A 181 -17.97 28.48 -12.96
N THR A 182 -17.45 28.93 -14.10
CA THR A 182 -16.67 30.14 -14.22
C THR A 182 -17.58 31.33 -14.50
N TRP A 183 -17.36 32.44 -13.77
CA TRP A 183 -18.16 33.66 -13.88
C TRP A 183 -17.28 34.83 -14.31
N LEU A 184 -17.86 35.68 -15.13
CA LEU A 184 -17.30 37.03 -15.35
C LEU A 184 -17.45 37.81 -14.03
N LEU A 185 -16.36 38.37 -13.57
CA LEU A 185 -16.32 39.13 -12.32
C LEU A 185 -16.26 40.63 -12.62
N ARG A 186 -17.07 41.43 -11.95
CA ARG A 186 -17.03 42.90 -12.10
C ARG A 186 -15.71 43.41 -11.50
N ARG A 187 -14.86 43.96 -12.35
CA ARG A 187 -13.53 44.46 -11.98
C ARG A 187 -12.66 43.46 -11.17
N GLY A 188 -12.91 42.14 -11.40
CA GLY A 188 -12.17 41.08 -10.71
C GLY A 188 -12.66 40.77 -9.29
N ASP A 189 -13.72 41.39 -8.80
CA ASP A 189 -14.28 41.14 -7.48
C ASP A 189 -15.01 39.80 -7.40
N PRO A 190 -14.54 38.81 -6.62
CA PRO A 190 -15.16 37.47 -6.52
C PRO A 190 -16.59 37.49 -6.01
N MET A 191 -16.96 38.53 -5.27
CA MET A 191 -18.32 38.70 -4.72
C MET A 191 -19.31 39.27 -5.73
N GLN A 192 -18.81 39.88 -6.83
CA GLN A 192 -19.65 40.50 -7.85
C GLN A 192 -19.64 39.67 -9.14
N ARG A 193 -20.29 38.51 -9.08
CA ARG A 193 -20.46 37.61 -10.23
C ARG A 193 -21.44 38.22 -11.22
N MET A 194 -21.05 38.26 -12.49
CA MET A 194 -21.88 38.71 -13.60
C MET A 194 -22.42 37.56 -14.46
N ALA A 195 -22.00 37.46 -15.70
CA ALA A 195 -22.43 36.39 -16.59
C ALA A 195 -21.64 35.09 -16.41
N LYS A 196 -22.30 33.94 -16.59
CA LYS A 196 -21.63 32.65 -16.69
C LYS A 196 -20.80 32.62 -17.97
N LEU A 197 -19.55 32.21 -17.88
CA LEU A 197 -18.65 32.08 -19.01
C LEU A 197 -18.59 30.64 -19.51
N ALA A 198 -18.73 30.48 -20.83
CA ALA A 198 -18.42 29.23 -21.50
C ALA A 198 -16.89 29.09 -21.69
N PRO A 199 -16.37 27.84 -21.78
CA PRO A 199 -14.98 27.63 -22.13
C PRO A 199 -14.65 28.27 -23.50
N ALA A 200 -13.61 29.09 -23.49
CA ALA A 200 -13.16 29.78 -24.72
C ALA A 200 -11.64 30.00 -24.68
N ILE A 201 -11.08 30.35 -25.83
CA ILE A 201 -9.70 30.81 -25.94
C ILE A 201 -9.72 32.32 -26.32
N PRO A 202 -8.62 33.05 -26.00
CA PRO A 202 -8.52 34.45 -26.46
C PRO A 202 -8.67 34.56 -27.98
N SER A 203 -9.54 35.47 -28.43
CA SER A 203 -9.84 35.66 -29.87
C SER A 203 -8.60 35.98 -30.72
N ALA A 204 -7.57 36.62 -30.11
CA ALA A 204 -6.30 36.91 -30.77
C ALA A 204 -5.50 35.65 -31.17
N LEU A 205 -5.79 34.48 -30.53
CA LEU A 205 -5.14 33.20 -30.85
C LEU A 205 -5.99 32.36 -31.82
N GLY A 206 -7.10 32.85 -32.30
CA GLY A 206 -8.02 32.16 -33.19
C GLY A 206 -9.27 31.61 -32.48
N GLN A 207 -9.86 30.57 -33.02
CA GLN A 207 -11.04 29.93 -32.46
C GLN A 207 -10.76 28.43 -32.24
N ALA A 208 -11.15 27.88 -31.10
CA ALA A 208 -11.18 26.46 -30.86
C ALA A 208 -12.64 25.96 -30.87
N GLU A 209 -12.86 24.79 -31.44
CA GLU A 209 -14.17 24.12 -31.41
C GLU A 209 -14.38 23.51 -30.01
N ILE A 210 -14.78 24.33 -29.05
CA ILE A 210 -15.09 23.91 -27.69
C ILE A 210 -16.60 23.90 -27.50
N VAL A 211 -17.18 22.71 -27.35
CA VAL A 211 -18.59 22.57 -26.98
C VAL A 211 -18.78 23.03 -25.52
N PRO A 212 -19.69 23.99 -25.26
CA PRO A 212 -19.84 24.59 -23.92
C PRO A 212 -20.02 23.57 -22.76
N ASP A 213 -20.80 22.52 -22.99
CA ASP A 213 -21.10 21.49 -21.98
C ASP A 213 -20.29 20.21 -22.20
N ALA A 214 -19.20 20.26 -22.95
CA ALA A 214 -18.33 19.11 -23.14
C ALA A 214 -17.66 18.68 -21.82
N PRO A 215 -17.51 17.36 -21.57
CA PRO A 215 -16.73 16.85 -20.47
C PRO A 215 -15.29 17.37 -20.48
N GLU A 216 -14.69 17.55 -19.30
CA GLU A 216 -13.34 18.11 -19.14
C GLU A 216 -12.28 17.47 -20.06
N PRO A 217 -12.21 16.14 -20.24
CA PRO A 217 -11.26 15.53 -21.18
C PRO A 217 -11.41 16.02 -22.62
N ARG A 218 -12.63 16.26 -23.08
CA ARG A 218 -12.89 16.78 -24.43
C ARG A 218 -12.48 18.24 -24.58
N ARG A 219 -12.68 19.06 -23.53
CA ARG A 219 -12.22 20.46 -23.50
C ARG A 219 -10.70 20.55 -23.61
N ARG A 220 -9.98 19.71 -22.84
CA ARG A 220 -8.50 19.62 -22.91
C ARG A 220 -8.03 19.14 -24.27
N LEU A 221 -8.69 18.15 -24.85
CA LEU A 221 -8.35 17.66 -26.18
C LEU A 221 -8.57 18.73 -27.25
N ALA A 222 -9.67 19.50 -27.17
CA ALA A 222 -9.92 20.61 -28.08
C ALA A 222 -8.83 21.69 -27.98
N LEU A 223 -8.44 22.05 -26.77
CA LEU A 223 -7.32 22.98 -26.53
C LEU A 223 -6.00 22.44 -27.11
N ALA A 224 -5.68 21.17 -26.83
CA ALA A 224 -4.46 20.53 -27.34
C ALA A 224 -4.41 20.53 -28.87
N LYS A 225 -5.53 20.16 -29.54
CA LYS A 225 -5.66 20.23 -31.02
C LYS A 225 -5.45 21.63 -31.52
N HIS A 226 -6.06 22.62 -30.87
CA HIS A 226 -5.91 24.03 -31.25
C HIS A 226 -4.44 24.49 -31.16
N LEU A 227 -3.75 24.19 -30.06
CA LEU A 227 -2.35 24.56 -29.85
C LEU A 227 -1.40 23.87 -30.82
N THR A 228 -1.71 22.66 -31.29
CA THR A 228 -0.85 21.88 -32.18
C THR A 228 -1.19 21.98 -33.64
N GLN A 229 -2.25 22.73 -34.02
CA GLN A 229 -2.58 22.92 -35.41
C GLN A 229 -1.51 23.73 -36.17
N PRO A 230 -1.26 23.45 -37.45
CA PRO A 230 -0.21 24.12 -38.22
C PRO A 230 -0.35 25.66 -38.32
N GLY A 231 -1.58 26.17 -38.26
CA GLY A 231 -1.88 27.61 -38.32
C GLY A 231 -1.81 28.35 -36.97
N HIS A 232 -1.44 27.66 -35.85
CA HIS A 232 -1.38 28.33 -34.55
C HIS A 232 -0.25 29.39 -34.51
N PRO A 233 -0.54 30.67 -34.20
CA PRO A 233 0.39 31.78 -34.42
C PRO A 233 1.65 31.72 -33.54
N LEU A 234 1.60 31.11 -32.38
CA LEU A 234 2.69 31.14 -31.41
C LEU A 234 3.45 29.83 -31.26
N THR A 235 2.82 28.67 -31.42
CA THR A 235 3.43 27.39 -31.07
C THR A 235 4.75 27.12 -31.78
N ALA A 236 4.73 27.25 -33.11
CA ALA A 236 5.96 27.04 -33.91
C ALA A 236 7.04 28.09 -33.59
N ARG A 237 6.65 29.36 -33.45
CA ARG A 237 7.58 30.46 -33.13
C ARG A 237 8.27 30.26 -31.78
N VAL A 238 7.50 29.94 -30.76
CA VAL A 238 8.05 29.68 -29.40
C VAL A 238 8.97 28.46 -29.41
N LEU A 239 8.57 27.37 -30.07
CA LEU A 239 9.41 26.16 -30.16
C LEU A 239 10.74 26.45 -30.85
N VAL A 240 10.71 27.06 -32.02
CA VAL A 240 11.91 27.42 -32.79
C VAL A 240 12.82 28.34 -31.97
N ASN A 241 12.27 29.36 -31.34
CA ASN A 241 13.04 30.28 -30.52
C ASN A 241 13.73 29.60 -29.34
N ARG A 242 13.04 28.69 -28.65
CA ARG A 242 13.63 27.93 -27.53
C ARG A 242 14.71 26.94 -27.98
N VAL A 243 14.48 26.23 -29.10
CA VAL A 243 15.52 25.35 -29.67
C VAL A 243 16.76 26.17 -30.07
N TRP A 244 16.54 27.31 -30.73
CA TRP A 244 17.64 28.22 -31.09
C TRP A 244 18.39 28.71 -29.87
N GLN A 245 17.68 29.20 -28.86
CA GLN A 245 18.28 29.68 -27.62
C GLN A 245 19.11 28.60 -26.92
N ASN A 246 18.62 27.36 -26.88
CA ASN A 246 19.38 26.27 -26.27
C ASN A 246 20.68 25.91 -27.02
N HIS A 247 20.75 26.18 -28.34
CA HIS A 247 21.93 25.90 -29.14
C HIS A 247 22.92 27.07 -29.20
N PHE A 248 22.40 28.29 -29.25
CA PHE A 248 23.19 29.49 -29.51
C PHE A 248 23.28 30.45 -28.31
N GLY A 249 22.64 30.13 -27.19
CA GLY A 249 22.65 30.94 -25.97
C GLY A 249 21.55 32.02 -25.92
N ASN A 250 21.34 32.78 -27.01
CA ASN A 250 20.28 33.79 -27.11
C ASN A 250 19.19 33.35 -28.08
N GLY A 251 17.94 33.70 -27.84
CA GLY A 251 16.84 33.43 -28.76
C GLY A 251 16.87 34.32 -30.00
N LEU A 252 16.14 33.93 -31.04
CA LEU A 252 15.83 34.83 -32.21
C LEU A 252 15.02 36.03 -31.71
N VAL A 253 14.16 35.80 -30.75
CA VAL A 253 13.51 36.83 -29.93
C VAL A 253 14.15 36.75 -28.55
N ASP A 254 14.77 37.87 -28.11
CA ASP A 254 15.55 37.92 -26.86
C ASP A 254 14.68 37.68 -25.61
N THR A 255 13.40 37.91 -25.71
CA THR A 255 12.42 37.68 -24.65
C THR A 255 11.69 36.35 -24.85
N PRO A 256 12.23 35.17 -24.45
CA PRO A 256 11.70 33.86 -24.81
C PRO A 256 10.32 33.55 -24.22
N SER A 257 9.87 34.36 -23.27
CA SER A 257 8.55 34.26 -22.63
C SER A 257 7.58 35.39 -23.04
N ASP A 258 8.04 36.36 -23.86
CA ASP A 258 7.23 37.47 -24.36
C ASP A 258 7.40 37.62 -25.86
N PHE A 259 6.41 37.21 -26.62
CA PHE A 259 6.31 37.36 -28.08
C PHE A 259 5.32 38.46 -28.43
N GLY A 260 5.00 39.36 -27.52
CA GLY A 260 4.11 40.46 -27.68
C GLY A 260 4.78 41.71 -28.31
N LYS A 261 4.06 42.83 -28.24
CA LYS A 261 4.54 44.11 -28.78
C LYS A 261 5.74 44.67 -28.03
N MET A 262 5.90 44.22 -26.75
CA MET A 262 6.94 44.72 -25.87
C MET A 262 8.12 43.75 -25.74
N GLY A 263 8.03 42.61 -26.38
CA GLY A 263 9.07 41.58 -26.39
C GLY A 263 10.09 41.72 -27.49
#